data_67bbe4b2d823bfd2661c3c2b52bd68c0
#
_entry.id   67bbe4b2d823bfd2661c3c2b52bd68c0
#
_cell.length_a   1.000
_cell.length_b   1.000
_cell.length_c   1.000
_cell.angle_alpha   90.00
_cell.angle_beta   90.00
_cell.angle_gamma   90.00
#
_symmetry.space_group_name_H-M   'P 1'
#
loop_
_entity.id
_entity.type
_entity.pdbx_description
1 polymer ?
#
loop_
_entity_poly.entity_id
_entity_poly.type
_entity_poly.pdbx_seq_one_letter_code
_entity_poly.pdbx_strand_id
1 'polypeptide(L)'
;MKKPLMKSLLVAFSALLATSVVPLSSAQANDTLGQKVQYDTKAPVNDGKDISIQYWTWNDGDPAIKLAESYQKLHPNVKIEVVNHPWDDYWTKLPLALQGSDGPAIFNIHNSQDKLLSSYLEAYDIPTEDLKADFTGVEPHVVDGKVNYIDIVMNTGNIYYNKKMWQAAGLTDKDIPKTWDEFRQVAKKLTIKEGDNLVQAGFNWNGSYAGLYQGLNYQKGTLLFQEDGTTPNYNNETTKENLKFLVDLYEVDGVGSKDFGTDDTQSFGNQQSAMVYKWGWFANELKTKYPDVEYGVFATPTFSKDQPFAYDRYNGESTPGINKNQSEEQRKVAQDFLKYLLANDQYSLEAAKAYASYPTKNSVQEDKSLKSDPVLSVIAPRIKKLIWPGPFPATMETSAKKAAEEVLYNGVDLDSALENAQRQMERDMRNESFKSLESAYQ
;
A
#
# COMPACT_ATOMS: atom_id res chain seq x y z
N MET A 1 -18.17 -61.60 66.97
CA MET A 1 -19.38 -62.45 66.77
C MET A 1 -20.16 -61.94 65.57
N LYS A 2 -20.33 -62.82 64.59
CA LYS A 2 -21.34 -62.88 63.49
C LYS A 2 -21.71 -61.61 62.74
N LYS A 3 -21.19 -61.51 61.48
CA LYS A 3 -21.77 -60.80 60.36
C LYS A 3 -23.14 -61.37 59.97
N PRO A 4 -24.01 -60.59 59.31
CA PRO A 4 -24.75 -61.17 58.19
C PRO A 4 -24.48 -60.48 56.85
N LEU A 5 -24.42 -61.33 55.82
CA LEU A 5 -24.42 -61.04 54.39
C LEU A 5 -25.69 -60.28 53.97
N MET A 6 -25.55 -59.30 53.13
CA MET A 6 -26.65 -58.80 52.33
C MET A 6 -26.30 -58.93 50.83
N LYS A 7 -27.16 -59.66 50.16
CA LYS A 7 -27.07 -59.95 48.69
C LYS A 7 -27.41 -58.70 47.89
N SER A 8 -26.55 -58.28 47.03
CA SER A 8 -26.81 -57.25 46.01
C SER A 8 -27.38 -57.87 44.73
N LEU A 9 -28.54 -57.42 44.36
CA LEU A 9 -29.19 -57.68 43.07
C LEU A 9 -28.53 -56.83 41.98
N LEU A 10 -27.93 -57.48 40.98
CA LEU A 10 -27.48 -56.82 39.72
C LEU A 10 -28.70 -56.68 38.79
N VAL A 11 -29.09 -55.43 38.54
CA VAL A 11 -29.98 -55.09 37.44
C VAL A 11 -29.11 -54.59 36.28
N ALA A 12 -29.07 -55.40 35.21
CA ALA A 12 -28.40 -55.04 33.97
C ALA A 12 -29.29 -54.08 33.17
N PHE A 13 -28.87 -52.81 33.05
CA PHE A 13 -29.46 -51.86 32.11
C PHE A 13 -28.64 -51.92 30.79
N SER A 14 -29.18 -52.55 29.76
CA SER A 14 -28.65 -52.49 28.43
C SER A 14 -29.05 -51.17 27.79
N ALA A 15 -28.10 -50.17 27.80
CA ALA A 15 -28.27 -48.93 27.03
C ALA A 15 -27.82 -49.21 25.59
N LEU A 16 -28.73 -49.26 24.65
CA LEU A 16 -28.45 -49.17 23.22
C LEU A 16 -27.92 -47.72 22.94
N LEU A 17 -26.63 -47.60 22.73
CA LEU A 17 -26.03 -46.41 22.10
C LEU A 17 -26.33 -46.47 20.59
N ALA A 18 -27.37 -45.76 20.18
CA ALA A 18 -27.57 -45.43 18.79
C ALA A 18 -26.52 -44.35 18.42
N THR A 19 -25.40 -44.73 17.82
CA THR A 19 -24.47 -43.78 17.18
C THR A 19 -25.15 -43.25 15.94
N SER A 20 -25.73 -42.05 16.05
CA SER A 20 -26.10 -41.27 14.89
C SER A 20 -24.80 -40.85 14.20
N VAL A 21 -24.43 -41.54 13.15
CA VAL A 21 -23.44 -41.08 12.18
C VAL A 21 -24.07 -39.89 11.48
N VAL A 22 -23.74 -38.69 11.94
CA VAL A 22 -23.96 -37.45 11.19
C VAL A 22 -23.04 -37.58 9.97
N PRO A 23 -23.55 -37.63 8.74
CA PRO A 23 -22.67 -37.56 7.59
C PRO A 23 -21.95 -36.21 7.67
N LEU A 24 -20.60 -36.20 7.75
CA LEU A 24 -19.83 -35.05 7.39
C LEU A 24 -20.27 -34.70 5.96
N SER A 25 -21.04 -33.62 5.82
CA SER A 25 -21.25 -33.02 4.52
C SER A 25 -19.84 -32.64 4.04
N SER A 26 -19.35 -33.36 3.05
CA SER A 26 -18.24 -32.91 2.23
C SER A 26 -18.64 -31.51 1.78
N ALA A 27 -17.95 -30.46 2.29
CA ALA A 27 -18.05 -29.15 1.70
C ALA A 27 -17.75 -29.36 0.21
N GLN A 28 -18.77 -29.29 -0.64
CA GLN A 28 -18.55 -29.21 -2.08
C GLN A 28 -17.64 -28.03 -2.29
N ALA A 29 -16.42 -28.30 -2.77
CA ALA A 29 -15.53 -27.22 -3.23
C ALA A 29 -16.35 -26.43 -4.27
N ASN A 30 -16.58 -25.15 -4.01
CA ASN A 30 -17.22 -24.30 -4.99
C ASN A 30 -16.34 -24.32 -6.25
N ASP A 31 -16.88 -24.77 -7.35
CA ASP A 31 -16.19 -24.82 -8.64
C ASP A 31 -15.90 -23.41 -9.19
N THR A 32 -16.47 -22.36 -8.54
CA THR A 32 -16.33 -20.96 -8.91
C THR A 32 -15.75 -20.16 -7.75
N LEU A 33 -14.70 -19.37 -8.03
CA LEU A 33 -14.09 -18.38 -7.13
C LEU A 33 -14.61 -16.99 -7.44
N GLY A 34 -14.54 -16.08 -6.45
CA GLY A 34 -14.87 -14.65 -6.59
C GLY A 34 -16.37 -14.36 -6.50
N GLN A 35 -16.72 -13.07 -6.66
CA GLN A 35 -18.09 -12.55 -6.54
C GLN A 35 -18.64 -12.11 -7.90
N LYS A 36 -18.29 -10.91 -8.39
CA LYS A 36 -18.62 -10.43 -9.73
C LYS A 36 -17.55 -10.85 -10.74
N VAL A 37 -16.29 -10.63 -10.38
CA VAL A 37 -15.16 -11.24 -11.10
C VAL A 37 -15.10 -12.70 -10.70
N GLN A 38 -15.72 -13.57 -11.50
CA GLN A 38 -15.83 -15.01 -11.23
C GLN A 38 -14.84 -15.82 -12.04
N TYR A 39 -14.27 -16.85 -11.44
CA TYR A 39 -13.37 -17.81 -12.08
C TYR A 39 -13.89 -19.23 -11.92
N ASP A 40 -14.12 -19.92 -13.04
CA ASP A 40 -14.49 -21.34 -13.07
C ASP A 40 -13.22 -22.22 -13.02
N THR A 41 -13.01 -22.90 -11.90
CA THR A 41 -11.83 -23.75 -11.67
C THR A 41 -11.77 -25.01 -12.55
N LYS A 42 -12.84 -25.33 -13.28
CA LYS A 42 -12.95 -26.48 -14.17
C LYS A 42 -12.89 -26.13 -15.66
N ALA A 43 -12.94 -24.86 -16.01
CA ALA A 43 -12.86 -24.43 -17.39
C ALA A 43 -11.52 -24.84 -18.01
N PRO A 44 -11.51 -25.45 -19.22
CA PRO A 44 -10.25 -25.80 -19.86
C PRO A 44 -9.49 -24.55 -20.33
N VAL A 45 -8.19 -24.55 -20.11
CA VAL A 45 -7.30 -23.47 -20.56
C VAL A 45 -6.46 -23.96 -21.73
N ASN A 46 -6.30 -23.12 -22.76
CA ASN A 46 -5.52 -23.40 -23.96
C ASN A 46 -5.90 -24.71 -24.68
N ASP A 47 -7.19 -25.06 -24.68
CA ASP A 47 -7.71 -26.34 -25.25
C ASP A 47 -6.96 -27.58 -24.73
N GLY A 48 -6.39 -27.51 -23.51
CA GLY A 48 -5.58 -28.57 -22.91
C GLY A 48 -4.17 -28.74 -23.51
N LYS A 49 -3.74 -27.85 -24.41
CA LYS A 49 -2.40 -27.87 -25.00
C LYS A 49 -1.38 -27.23 -24.05
N ASP A 50 -0.18 -27.79 -24.03
CA ASP A 50 0.92 -27.24 -23.20
C ASP A 50 1.27 -25.82 -23.62
N ILE A 51 1.43 -24.94 -22.64
CA ILE A 51 1.84 -23.55 -22.84
C ILE A 51 2.63 -23.04 -21.64
N SER A 52 3.59 -22.14 -21.89
CA SER A 52 4.37 -21.47 -20.87
C SER A 52 4.27 -19.96 -21.01
N ILE A 53 4.07 -19.25 -19.90
CA ILE A 53 4.11 -17.78 -19.81
C ILE A 53 5.00 -17.34 -18.66
N GLN A 54 5.48 -16.08 -18.71
CA GLN A 54 6.18 -15.44 -17.59
C GLN A 54 5.30 -14.38 -16.95
N TYR A 55 5.42 -14.27 -15.61
CA TYR A 55 4.88 -13.18 -14.82
C TYR A 55 6.02 -12.44 -14.11
N TRP A 56 6.27 -11.18 -14.49
CA TRP A 56 7.33 -10.37 -13.90
C TRP A 56 6.80 -9.47 -12.78
N THR A 57 7.53 -9.45 -11.66
CA THR A 57 7.23 -8.65 -10.47
C THR A 57 8.52 -8.08 -9.87
N TRP A 58 8.41 -7.02 -9.07
CA TRP A 58 9.50 -6.47 -8.24
C TRP A 58 9.28 -6.75 -6.76
N ASN A 59 8.09 -7.19 -6.37
CA ASN A 59 7.80 -7.55 -4.99
C ASN A 59 8.43 -8.89 -4.65
N ASP A 60 8.69 -9.14 -3.39
CA ASP A 60 9.05 -10.48 -2.92
C ASP A 60 7.97 -11.44 -3.40
N GLY A 61 8.28 -12.20 -4.43
CA GLY A 61 7.34 -12.91 -5.28
C GLY A 61 6.58 -14.05 -4.63
N ASP A 62 6.63 -14.22 -3.30
CA ASP A 62 6.02 -15.35 -2.60
C ASP A 62 4.50 -15.49 -2.82
N PRO A 63 3.64 -14.45 -2.68
CA PRO A 63 2.21 -14.58 -2.99
C PRO A 63 1.94 -14.93 -4.44
N ALA A 64 2.66 -14.34 -5.39
CA ALA A 64 2.51 -14.62 -6.81
C ALA A 64 3.00 -16.03 -7.17
N ILE A 65 4.09 -16.52 -6.57
CA ILE A 65 4.60 -17.89 -6.74
C ILE A 65 3.56 -18.90 -6.26
N LYS A 66 3.03 -18.75 -5.05
CA LYS A 66 1.98 -19.62 -4.50
C LYS A 66 0.72 -19.62 -5.36
N LEU A 67 0.33 -18.45 -5.86
CA LEU A 67 -0.80 -18.32 -6.76
C LEU A 67 -0.56 -19.10 -8.06
N ALA A 68 0.61 -18.93 -8.69
CA ALA A 68 0.98 -19.66 -9.90
C ALA A 68 1.01 -21.18 -9.68
N GLU A 69 1.56 -21.64 -8.56
CA GLU A 69 1.55 -23.06 -8.18
C GLU A 69 0.13 -23.62 -8.00
N SER A 70 -0.77 -22.84 -7.39
CA SER A 70 -2.17 -23.24 -7.19
C SER A 70 -2.93 -23.27 -8.50
N TYR A 71 -2.70 -22.33 -9.41
CA TYR A 71 -3.26 -22.31 -10.74
C TYR A 71 -2.78 -23.51 -11.59
N GLN A 72 -1.48 -23.81 -11.56
CA GLN A 72 -0.91 -24.97 -12.28
C GLN A 72 -1.42 -26.32 -11.78
N LYS A 73 -1.87 -26.44 -10.52
CA LYS A 73 -2.57 -27.63 -10.03
C LYS A 73 -3.95 -27.81 -10.66
N LEU A 74 -4.64 -26.71 -10.99
CA LEU A 74 -5.91 -26.73 -11.71
C LEU A 74 -5.71 -26.98 -13.20
N HIS A 75 -4.64 -26.43 -13.78
CA HIS A 75 -4.32 -26.47 -15.21
C HIS A 75 -2.91 -27.01 -15.45
N PRO A 76 -2.70 -28.35 -15.37
CA PRO A 76 -1.35 -28.97 -15.47
C PRO A 76 -0.65 -28.74 -16.81
N ASN A 77 -1.41 -28.39 -17.86
CA ASN A 77 -0.90 -28.02 -19.19
C ASN A 77 -0.35 -26.59 -19.28
N VAL A 78 -0.52 -25.77 -18.22
CA VAL A 78 -0.02 -24.38 -18.18
C VAL A 78 1.15 -24.28 -17.23
N LYS A 79 2.26 -23.71 -17.69
CA LYS A 79 3.40 -23.35 -16.87
C LYS A 79 3.47 -21.82 -16.72
N ILE A 80 3.48 -21.32 -15.48
CA ILE A 80 3.68 -19.92 -15.16
C ILE A 80 4.99 -19.76 -14.40
N GLU A 81 5.93 -19.06 -15.00
CA GLU A 81 7.20 -18.73 -14.37
C GLU A 81 7.11 -17.32 -13.77
N VAL A 82 7.10 -17.23 -12.44
CA VAL A 82 7.14 -15.94 -11.72
C VAL A 82 8.59 -15.50 -11.60
N VAL A 83 8.94 -14.35 -12.21
CA VAL A 83 10.29 -13.79 -12.22
C VAL A 83 10.30 -12.53 -11.38
N ASN A 84 11.02 -12.56 -10.26
CA ASN A 84 11.22 -11.39 -9.41
C ASN A 84 12.51 -10.68 -9.79
N HIS A 85 12.43 -9.37 -10.00
CA HIS A 85 13.57 -8.49 -10.22
C HIS A 85 13.68 -7.45 -9.12
N PRO A 86 14.88 -7.09 -8.64
CA PRO A 86 15.06 -5.90 -7.83
C PRO A 86 14.48 -4.66 -8.52
N TRP A 87 13.97 -3.70 -7.73
CA TRP A 87 13.26 -2.53 -8.24
C TRP A 87 13.96 -1.80 -9.40
N ASP A 88 15.23 -1.43 -9.24
CA ASP A 88 15.96 -0.68 -10.28
C ASP A 88 16.19 -1.51 -11.55
N ASP A 89 16.46 -2.80 -11.38
CA ASP A 89 16.63 -3.76 -12.49
C ASP A 89 15.33 -3.96 -13.26
N TYR A 90 14.20 -4.01 -12.54
CA TYR A 90 12.88 -4.20 -13.13
C TYR A 90 12.58 -3.11 -14.18
N TRP A 91 12.72 -1.84 -13.79
CA TRP A 91 12.42 -0.70 -14.66
C TRP A 91 13.44 -0.53 -15.80
N THR A 92 14.65 -1.02 -15.60
CA THR A 92 15.67 -1.03 -16.66
C THR A 92 15.41 -2.12 -17.73
N LYS A 93 14.95 -3.29 -17.29
CA LYS A 93 14.79 -4.48 -18.17
C LYS A 93 13.41 -4.55 -18.83
N LEU A 94 12.35 -4.17 -18.11
CA LEU A 94 10.97 -4.38 -18.55
C LEU A 94 10.63 -3.73 -19.90
N PRO A 95 10.95 -2.45 -20.19
CA PRO A 95 10.58 -1.84 -21.47
C PRO A 95 11.17 -2.56 -22.69
N LEU A 96 12.36 -3.13 -22.56
CA LEU A 96 12.97 -3.92 -23.63
C LEU A 96 12.31 -5.30 -23.76
N ALA A 97 12.03 -5.95 -22.64
CA ALA A 97 11.38 -7.26 -22.63
C ALA A 97 9.95 -7.21 -23.21
N LEU A 98 9.21 -6.10 -22.99
CA LEU A 98 7.86 -5.93 -23.51
C LEU A 98 7.79 -5.73 -25.04
N GLN A 99 8.90 -5.37 -25.68
CA GLN A 99 8.96 -5.19 -27.14
C GLN A 99 9.06 -6.53 -27.89
N GLY A 100 9.62 -7.56 -27.24
CA GLY A 100 9.86 -8.87 -27.82
C GLY A 100 8.79 -9.91 -27.50
N SER A 101 8.80 -11.01 -28.24
CA SER A 101 7.92 -12.17 -28.00
C SER A 101 8.35 -13.02 -26.80
N ASP A 102 9.58 -12.85 -26.31
CA ASP A 102 10.14 -13.65 -25.23
C ASP A 102 10.00 -12.97 -23.85
N GLY A 103 9.33 -11.83 -23.80
CA GLY A 103 9.06 -11.09 -22.58
C GLY A 103 7.91 -11.66 -21.75
N PRO A 104 7.59 -11.03 -20.60
CA PRO A 104 6.50 -11.48 -19.75
C PRO A 104 5.14 -11.29 -20.45
N ALA A 105 4.24 -12.26 -20.26
CA ALA A 105 2.83 -12.13 -20.65
C ALA A 105 2.02 -11.31 -19.63
N ILE A 106 2.42 -11.39 -18.34
CA ILE A 106 1.89 -10.56 -17.24
C ILE A 106 3.06 -9.86 -16.56
N PHE A 107 2.86 -8.61 -16.19
CA PHE A 107 3.86 -7.83 -15.48
C PHE A 107 3.21 -6.81 -14.54
N ASN A 108 3.85 -6.55 -13.41
CA ASN A 108 3.38 -5.52 -12.49
C ASN A 108 3.68 -4.12 -13.03
N ILE A 109 2.77 -3.19 -12.74
CA ILE A 109 2.87 -1.77 -13.09
C ILE A 109 2.90 -0.96 -11.81
N HIS A 110 3.76 0.05 -11.77
CA HIS A 110 3.70 1.10 -10.76
C HIS A 110 3.13 2.36 -11.40
N ASN A 111 2.27 3.08 -10.68
CA ASN A 111 1.59 4.27 -11.19
C ASN A 111 2.53 5.32 -11.79
N SER A 112 3.74 5.48 -11.23
CA SER A 112 4.76 6.39 -11.76
C SER A 112 5.27 6.02 -13.17
N GLN A 113 4.99 4.80 -13.65
CA GLN A 113 5.43 4.27 -14.95
C GLN A 113 4.28 4.12 -15.95
N ASP A 114 3.08 4.55 -15.61
CA ASP A 114 1.88 4.40 -16.44
C ASP A 114 2.10 4.92 -17.86
N LYS A 115 2.62 6.14 -18.01
CA LYS A 115 2.91 6.76 -19.30
C LYS A 115 3.88 5.95 -20.16
N LEU A 116 4.89 5.33 -19.54
CA LEU A 116 5.89 4.51 -20.23
C LEU A 116 5.28 3.18 -20.68
N LEU A 117 4.41 2.59 -19.88
CA LEU A 117 3.94 1.23 -20.05
C LEU A 117 2.59 1.11 -20.75
N SER A 118 1.75 2.15 -20.75
CA SER A 118 0.39 2.13 -21.31
C SER A 118 0.34 1.62 -22.75
N SER A 119 1.36 1.94 -23.58
CA SER A 119 1.45 1.48 -24.96
C SER A 119 1.67 -0.03 -25.13
N TYR A 120 2.03 -0.76 -24.06
CA TYR A 120 2.25 -2.21 -24.09
C TYR A 120 1.07 -3.01 -23.53
N LEU A 121 0.08 -2.32 -22.95
CA LEU A 121 -1.03 -2.97 -22.26
C LEU A 121 -2.13 -3.42 -23.21
N GLU A 122 -2.67 -4.59 -22.94
CA GLU A 122 -3.95 -5.09 -23.45
C GLU A 122 -5.03 -4.89 -22.38
N ALA A 123 -6.21 -4.48 -22.83
CA ALA A 123 -7.35 -4.34 -21.91
C ALA A 123 -7.75 -5.70 -21.32
N TYR A 124 -8.19 -5.68 -20.07
CA TYR A 124 -8.71 -6.86 -19.39
C TYR A 124 -9.96 -7.41 -20.11
N ASP A 125 -10.01 -8.72 -20.26
CA ASP A 125 -11.20 -9.44 -20.71
C ASP A 125 -12.15 -9.71 -19.52
N ILE A 126 -12.46 -8.63 -18.79
CA ILE A 126 -13.34 -8.62 -17.63
C ILE A 126 -14.23 -7.38 -17.76
N PRO A 127 -15.57 -7.49 -17.59
CA PRO A 127 -16.43 -6.33 -17.60
C PRO A 127 -16.00 -5.26 -16.58
N THR A 128 -15.88 -4.02 -17.02
CA THR A 128 -15.48 -2.90 -16.16
C THR A 128 -16.37 -2.75 -14.93
N GLU A 129 -17.67 -2.98 -15.07
CA GLU A 129 -18.63 -2.90 -13.95
C GLU A 129 -18.43 -4.02 -12.91
N ASP A 130 -17.97 -5.21 -13.32
CA ASP A 130 -17.63 -6.29 -12.38
C ASP A 130 -16.37 -5.94 -11.59
N LEU A 131 -15.37 -5.32 -12.24
CA LEU A 131 -14.18 -4.82 -11.56
C LEU A 131 -14.54 -3.72 -10.55
N LYS A 132 -15.37 -2.73 -10.94
CA LYS A 132 -15.83 -1.65 -10.04
C LYS A 132 -16.63 -2.19 -8.85
N ALA A 133 -17.40 -3.24 -9.02
CA ALA A 133 -18.18 -3.85 -7.95
C ALA A 133 -17.29 -4.60 -6.93
N ASP A 134 -16.23 -5.26 -7.39
CA ASP A 134 -15.37 -6.10 -6.56
C ASP A 134 -14.14 -5.38 -6.00
N PHE A 135 -13.72 -4.25 -6.60
CA PHE A 135 -12.48 -3.55 -6.21
C PHE A 135 -12.70 -2.06 -5.98
N THR A 136 -12.04 -1.55 -4.96
CA THR A 136 -11.92 -0.10 -4.71
C THR A 136 -10.87 0.50 -5.63
N GLY A 137 -11.11 1.71 -6.17
CA GLY A 137 -10.12 2.47 -6.94
C GLY A 137 -10.00 2.06 -8.41
N VAL A 138 -11.01 1.42 -9.00
CA VAL A 138 -11.02 1.03 -10.43
C VAL A 138 -11.28 2.21 -11.36
N GLU A 139 -12.13 3.16 -10.96
CA GLU A 139 -12.58 4.27 -11.81
C GLU A 139 -11.43 5.03 -12.49
N PRO A 140 -10.35 5.35 -11.81
CA PRO A 140 -9.19 6.03 -12.39
C PRO A 140 -8.48 5.28 -13.52
N HIS A 141 -8.63 3.96 -13.56
CA HIS A 141 -7.99 3.10 -14.56
C HIS A 141 -8.86 2.83 -15.78
N VAL A 142 -10.05 3.42 -15.83
CA VAL A 142 -10.98 3.24 -16.96
C VAL A 142 -10.59 4.19 -18.09
N VAL A 143 -10.16 3.62 -19.22
CA VAL A 143 -9.82 4.34 -20.45
C VAL A 143 -10.73 3.83 -21.57
N ASP A 144 -11.50 4.69 -22.20
CA ASP A 144 -12.46 4.34 -23.26
C ASP A 144 -13.42 3.19 -22.86
N GLY A 145 -13.86 3.20 -21.60
CA GLY A 145 -14.78 2.20 -21.05
C GLY A 145 -14.11 0.84 -20.72
N LYS A 146 -12.80 0.71 -20.86
CA LYS A 146 -12.04 -0.50 -20.59
C LYS A 146 -10.99 -0.27 -19.51
N VAL A 147 -10.52 -1.34 -18.89
CA VAL A 147 -9.48 -1.33 -17.86
C VAL A 147 -8.28 -2.10 -18.36
N ASN A 148 -7.09 -1.52 -18.27
CA ASN A 148 -5.84 -2.14 -18.67
C ASN A 148 -5.02 -2.66 -17.46
N TYR A 149 -5.27 -2.13 -16.29
CA TYR A 149 -4.72 -2.56 -15.00
C TYR A 149 -5.55 -1.95 -13.86
N ILE A 150 -5.48 -2.56 -12.68
CA ILE A 150 -6.05 -2.03 -11.45
C ILE A 150 -5.07 -2.20 -10.31
N ASP A 151 -5.19 -1.40 -9.29
CA ASP A 151 -4.45 -1.59 -8.05
C ASP A 151 -4.98 -2.83 -7.31
N ILE A 152 -4.11 -3.71 -6.84
CA ILE A 152 -4.51 -4.87 -6.02
C ILE A 152 -4.36 -4.60 -4.53
N VAL A 153 -3.50 -3.64 -4.16
CA VAL A 153 -3.36 -3.12 -2.79
C VAL A 153 -3.20 -1.61 -2.81
N MET A 154 -3.51 -0.97 -1.67
CA MET A 154 -3.38 0.47 -1.45
C MET A 154 -2.43 0.74 -0.30
N ASN A 155 -1.57 1.74 -0.48
CA ASN A 155 -0.62 2.17 0.52
C ASN A 155 -0.79 3.65 0.87
N THR A 156 -0.51 4.03 2.11
CA THR A 156 -0.62 5.42 2.58
C THR A 156 0.37 5.71 3.70
N GLY A 157 0.55 6.97 4.02
CA GLY A 157 1.44 7.43 5.07
C GLY A 157 0.97 7.09 6.49
N ASN A 158 1.92 6.79 7.33
CA ASN A 158 1.75 6.50 8.75
C ASN A 158 2.93 7.05 9.53
N ILE A 159 2.79 7.18 10.84
CA ILE A 159 3.92 7.46 11.73
C ILE A 159 4.41 6.14 12.34
N TYR A 160 5.68 5.83 12.09
CA TYR A 160 6.39 4.74 12.75
C TYR A 160 7.12 5.30 13.97
N TYR A 161 7.09 4.59 15.09
CA TYR A 161 7.80 4.97 16.30
C TYR A 161 8.63 3.82 16.87
N ASN A 162 9.80 4.13 17.41
CA ASN A 162 10.68 3.16 18.08
C ASN A 162 10.14 2.87 19.48
N LYS A 163 9.73 1.63 19.75
CA LYS A 163 9.12 1.23 21.02
C LYS A 163 10.07 1.37 22.22
N LYS A 164 11.37 1.11 22.02
CA LYS A 164 12.36 1.24 23.10
C LYS A 164 12.54 2.70 23.51
N MET A 165 12.66 3.60 22.55
CA MET A 165 12.74 5.05 22.82
C MET A 165 11.45 5.60 23.43
N TRP A 166 10.29 5.13 22.95
CA TRP A 166 8.97 5.47 23.48
C TRP A 166 8.85 5.11 24.95
N GLN A 167 9.20 3.88 25.32
CA GLN A 167 9.17 3.40 26.69
C GLN A 167 10.22 4.10 27.59
N ALA A 168 11.41 4.35 27.05
CA ALA A 168 12.45 5.10 27.78
C ALA A 168 12.03 6.53 28.13
N ALA A 169 11.20 7.16 27.30
CA ALA A 169 10.61 8.47 27.57
C ALA A 169 9.37 8.41 28.51
N GLY A 170 9.03 7.22 29.04
CA GLY A 170 7.87 7.00 29.91
C GLY A 170 6.52 7.08 29.19
N LEU A 171 6.52 6.94 27.87
CA LEU A 171 5.30 6.99 27.05
C LEU A 171 4.66 5.59 26.93
N THR A 172 3.35 5.56 26.76
CA THR A 172 2.50 4.38 26.65
C THR A 172 1.57 4.50 25.43
N ASP A 173 0.75 3.50 25.17
CA ASP A 173 -0.26 3.56 24.09
C ASP A 173 -1.29 4.68 24.27
N LYS A 174 -1.45 5.19 25.50
CA LYS A 174 -2.35 6.32 25.81
C LYS A 174 -1.79 7.66 25.34
N ASP A 175 -0.50 7.72 25.09
CA ASP A 175 0.22 8.92 24.67
C ASP A 175 0.33 9.02 23.13
N ILE A 176 -0.24 8.06 22.38
CA ILE A 176 -0.30 8.13 20.92
C ILE A 176 -1.06 9.38 20.49
N PRO A 177 -0.41 10.33 19.79
CA PRO A 177 -0.99 11.62 19.47
C PRO A 177 -2.07 11.48 18.38
N LYS A 178 -3.16 12.21 18.56
CA LYS A 178 -4.26 12.30 17.59
C LYS A 178 -4.23 13.60 16.78
N THR A 179 -3.62 14.63 17.35
CA THR A 179 -3.46 15.91 16.68
C THR A 179 -1.98 16.26 16.48
N TRP A 180 -1.68 17.15 15.51
CA TRP A 180 -0.33 17.61 15.28
C TRP A 180 0.25 18.40 16.48
N ASP A 181 -0.61 19.06 17.28
CA ASP A 181 -0.17 19.72 18.51
C ASP A 181 0.23 18.70 19.59
N GLU A 182 -0.54 17.61 19.76
CA GLU A 182 -0.17 16.51 20.64
C GLU A 182 1.12 15.84 20.14
N PHE A 183 1.27 15.68 18.81
CA PHE A 183 2.46 15.14 18.18
C PHE A 183 3.72 15.95 18.48
N ARG A 184 3.65 17.29 18.39
CA ARG A 184 4.76 18.19 18.74
C ARG A 184 5.21 17.97 20.20
N GLN A 185 4.27 17.81 21.13
CA GLN A 185 4.59 17.59 22.54
C GLN A 185 5.27 16.22 22.75
N VAL A 186 4.78 15.19 22.08
CA VAL A 186 5.37 13.84 22.14
C VAL A 186 6.78 13.87 21.49
N ALA A 187 6.94 14.49 20.33
CA ALA A 187 8.23 14.61 19.66
C ALA A 187 9.27 15.32 20.55
N LYS A 188 8.87 16.39 21.26
CA LYS A 188 9.75 17.08 22.24
C LYS A 188 10.18 16.16 23.38
N LYS A 189 9.27 15.34 23.92
CA LYS A 189 9.62 14.37 24.97
C LYS A 189 10.57 13.28 24.50
N LEU A 190 10.51 12.92 23.22
CA LEU A 190 11.37 11.92 22.60
C LEU A 190 12.70 12.49 22.15
N THR A 191 12.87 13.81 22.17
CA THR A 191 14.12 14.46 21.74
C THR A 191 15.15 14.46 22.85
N ILE A 192 16.39 14.04 22.53
CA ILE A 192 17.52 14.06 23.47
C ILE A 192 18.61 14.95 22.89
N LYS A 193 19.07 15.92 23.68
CA LYS A 193 20.20 16.81 23.37
C LYS A 193 21.27 16.72 24.45
N GLU A 194 22.51 16.79 24.04
CA GLU A 194 23.69 16.96 24.91
C GLU A 194 24.33 18.31 24.60
N GLY A 195 24.03 19.31 25.41
CA GLY A 195 24.28 20.71 25.07
C GLY A 195 23.49 21.12 23.81
N ASP A 196 24.19 21.64 22.81
CA ASP A 196 23.58 22.00 21.51
C ASP A 196 23.51 20.81 20.52
N ASN A 197 24.09 19.67 20.87
CA ASN A 197 24.15 18.51 19.99
C ASN A 197 22.88 17.67 20.10
N LEU A 198 22.18 17.44 18.99
CA LEU A 198 21.03 16.53 18.88
C LEU A 198 21.54 15.08 18.85
N VAL A 199 21.29 14.34 19.93
CA VAL A 199 21.70 12.90 20.06
C VAL A 199 20.60 11.97 19.57
N GLN A 200 19.33 12.30 19.87
CA GLN A 200 18.15 11.57 19.40
C GLN A 200 17.14 12.57 18.87
N ALA A 201 16.72 12.37 17.63
CA ALA A 201 15.60 13.11 17.07
C ALA A 201 14.27 12.55 17.57
N GLY A 202 13.37 13.39 18.04
CA GLY A 202 12.01 13.01 18.37
C GLY A 202 11.20 12.69 17.12
N PHE A 203 11.46 13.46 16.04
CA PHE A 203 10.89 13.22 14.72
C PHE A 203 11.87 13.66 13.63
N ASN A 204 12.11 12.80 12.65
CA ASN A 204 12.87 13.14 11.46
C ASN A 204 12.01 12.97 10.21
N TRP A 205 11.97 13.99 9.35
CA TRP A 205 11.23 13.95 8.08
C TRP A 205 12.13 14.21 6.86
N ASN A 206 13.47 14.11 7.04
CA ASN A 206 14.45 14.29 5.96
C ASN A 206 14.24 13.21 4.89
N GLY A 207 13.72 13.61 3.72
CA GLY A 207 13.37 12.70 2.63
C GLY A 207 11.86 12.43 2.48
N SER A 208 11.03 12.73 3.48
CA SER A 208 9.59 12.46 3.45
C SER A 208 8.69 13.67 3.18
N TYR A 209 9.27 14.84 2.86
CA TYR A 209 8.49 16.07 2.67
C TYR A 209 7.36 15.92 1.65
N ALA A 210 7.65 15.31 0.49
CA ALA A 210 6.68 15.19 -0.60
C ALA A 210 5.39 14.47 -0.17
N GLY A 211 5.50 13.37 0.55
CA GLY A 211 4.33 12.67 1.10
C GLY A 211 3.61 13.48 2.17
N LEU A 212 4.38 14.08 3.09
CA LEU A 212 3.82 14.87 4.19
C LEU A 212 3.01 16.06 3.70
N TYR A 213 3.54 16.91 2.80
CA TYR A 213 2.82 18.11 2.36
C TYR A 213 1.49 17.77 1.69
N GLN A 214 1.44 16.68 0.92
CA GLN A 214 0.24 16.22 0.23
C GLN A 214 -0.84 15.82 1.24
N GLY A 215 -0.49 14.99 2.22
CA GLY A 215 -1.40 14.62 3.31
C GLY A 215 -1.87 15.81 4.11
N LEU A 216 -0.97 16.71 4.51
CA LEU A 216 -1.31 17.94 5.27
C LEU A 216 -2.25 18.87 4.49
N ASN A 217 -2.05 19.02 3.17
CA ASN A 217 -2.95 19.79 2.32
C ASN A 217 -4.35 19.15 2.29
N TYR A 218 -4.44 17.84 2.08
CA TYR A 218 -5.73 17.14 2.08
C TYR A 218 -6.44 17.18 3.42
N GLN A 219 -5.71 17.15 4.54
CA GLN A 219 -6.33 17.31 5.85
C GLN A 219 -7.06 18.64 6.00
N LYS A 220 -6.58 19.71 5.35
CA LYS A 220 -7.17 21.05 5.33
C LYS A 220 -8.15 21.29 4.15
N GLY A 221 -8.41 20.27 3.32
CA GLY A 221 -9.29 20.37 2.16
C GLY A 221 -8.68 21.05 0.93
N THR A 222 -7.34 21.23 0.91
CA THR A 222 -6.64 21.81 -0.24
C THR A 222 -6.17 20.70 -1.17
N LEU A 223 -6.62 20.73 -2.44
CA LEU A 223 -6.19 19.79 -3.46
C LEU A 223 -4.85 20.16 -4.05
N LEU A 224 -4.15 19.18 -4.63
CA LEU A 224 -2.84 19.37 -5.26
C LEU A 224 -2.92 20.03 -6.63
N PHE A 225 -4.11 19.98 -7.25
CA PHE A 225 -4.39 20.59 -8.55
C PHE A 225 -5.55 21.57 -8.44
N GLN A 226 -5.56 22.56 -9.34
CA GLN A 226 -6.68 23.47 -9.50
C GLN A 226 -7.93 22.75 -10.02
N GLU A 227 -9.07 23.41 -10.10
CA GLU A 227 -10.35 22.85 -10.57
C GLU A 227 -10.26 22.23 -11.98
N ASP A 228 -9.34 22.70 -12.83
CA ASP A 228 -9.10 22.14 -14.16
C ASP A 228 -8.47 20.72 -14.13
N GLY A 229 -7.94 20.32 -12.97
CA GLY A 229 -7.25 19.05 -12.74
C GLY A 229 -5.89 18.92 -13.42
N THR A 230 -5.38 19.97 -14.06
CA THR A 230 -4.14 19.97 -14.84
C THR A 230 -3.11 20.98 -14.32
N THR A 231 -3.58 22.07 -13.74
CA THR A 231 -2.73 23.14 -13.18
C THR A 231 -2.33 22.79 -11.74
N PRO A 232 -1.04 22.69 -11.41
CA PRO A 232 -0.59 22.51 -10.03
C PRO A 232 -1.12 23.60 -9.10
N ASN A 233 -1.44 23.22 -7.87
CA ASN A 233 -1.92 24.14 -6.83
C ASN A 233 -0.96 24.11 -5.63
N TYR A 234 0.33 24.36 -5.88
CA TYR A 234 1.36 24.30 -4.84
C TYR A 234 1.57 25.64 -4.13
N ASN A 235 1.58 26.75 -4.87
CA ASN A 235 1.74 28.10 -4.29
C ASN A 235 0.42 28.63 -3.75
N ASN A 236 0.05 28.18 -2.57
CA ASN A 236 -1.15 28.62 -1.85
C ASN A 236 -0.88 28.74 -0.35
N GLU A 237 -1.75 29.43 0.39
CA GLU A 237 -1.56 29.71 1.81
C GLU A 237 -1.50 28.41 2.65
N THR A 238 -2.32 27.39 2.32
CA THR A 238 -2.31 26.11 3.03
C THR A 238 -0.96 25.40 2.91
N THR A 239 -0.39 25.34 1.70
CA THR A 239 0.93 24.72 1.48
C THR A 239 2.01 25.51 2.21
N LYS A 240 1.93 26.85 2.22
CA LYS A 240 2.85 27.71 2.95
C LYS A 240 2.81 27.44 4.46
N GLU A 241 1.62 27.40 5.05
CA GLU A 241 1.44 27.09 6.47
C GLU A 241 1.96 25.69 6.80
N ASN A 242 1.73 24.71 5.94
CA ASN A 242 2.17 23.33 6.15
C ASN A 242 3.69 23.19 6.03
N LEU A 243 4.32 23.85 5.06
CA LEU A 243 5.78 23.88 4.97
C LEU A 243 6.39 24.58 6.19
N LYS A 244 5.80 25.73 6.58
CA LYS A 244 6.22 26.44 7.80
C LYS A 244 6.10 25.54 9.04
N PHE A 245 5.00 24.83 9.19
CA PHE A 245 4.79 23.88 10.31
C PHE A 245 5.90 22.83 10.36
N LEU A 246 6.27 22.24 9.24
CA LEU A 246 7.34 21.23 9.18
C LEU A 246 8.72 21.83 9.48
N VAL A 247 8.99 23.02 8.97
CA VAL A 247 10.24 23.76 9.28
C VAL A 247 10.30 24.12 10.76
N ASP A 248 9.18 24.58 11.36
CA ASP A 248 9.11 24.93 12.79
C ASP A 248 9.37 23.72 13.71
N LEU A 249 9.05 22.48 13.29
CA LEU A 249 9.43 21.28 14.05
C LEU A 249 10.95 21.17 14.26
N TYR A 250 11.74 21.64 13.29
CA TYR A 250 13.20 21.66 13.40
C TYR A 250 13.72 22.94 14.04
N GLU A 251 13.36 24.11 13.49
CA GLU A 251 13.96 25.39 13.84
C GLU A 251 13.43 25.99 15.15
N VAL A 252 12.17 25.70 15.50
CA VAL A 252 11.50 26.24 16.69
C VAL A 252 11.41 25.19 17.80
N ASP A 253 10.91 24.01 17.47
CA ASP A 253 10.69 22.93 18.43
C ASP A 253 11.96 22.11 18.70
N GLY A 254 12.89 22.10 17.74
CA GLY A 254 14.17 21.40 17.83
C GLY A 254 14.04 19.90 18.00
N VAL A 255 12.96 19.30 17.44
CA VAL A 255 12.68 17.85 17.56
C VAL A 255 13.47 16.99 16.59
N GLY A 256 14.09 17.60 15.60
CA GLY A 256 14.96 17.03 14.60
C GLY A 256 15.87 18.12 14.02
N SER A 257 16.58 17.79 12.97
CA SER A 257 17.41 18.75 12.24
C SER A 257 17.55 18.32 10.78
N LYS A 258 17.70 19.29 9.88
CA LYS A 258 17.95 19.05 8.46
C LYS A 258 19.21 18.21 8.21
N ASP A 259 20.19 18.29 9.11
CA ASP A 259 21.48 17.61 9.03
C ASP A 259 21.54 16.34 9.92
N PHE A 260 20.40 15.90 10.48
CA PHE A 260 20.36 14.75 11.38
C PHE A 260 20.28 13.44 10.61
N GLY A 261 21.35 12.68 10.64
CA GLY A 261 21.48 11.43 9.87
C GLY A 261 21.59 11.68 8.37
N THR A 262 21.63 10.64 7.57
CA THR A 262 21.64 10.73 6.10
C THR A 262 20.23 11.06 5.58
N ASP A 263 19.23 10.34 6.12
CA ASP A 263 17.81 10.52 5.86
C ASP A 263 16.99 9.96 7.03
N ASP A 264 15.69 10.08 6.93
CA ASP A 264 14.75 9.60 7.96
C ASP A 264 14.69 8.07 8.05
N THR A 265 14.84 7.34 6.93
CA THR A 265 14.89 5.87 6.90
C THR A 265 16.07 5.34 7.68
N GLN A 266 17.28 5.83 7.36
CA GLN A 266 18.51 5.38 8.01
C GLN A 266 18.56 5.82 9.48
N SER A 267 18.16 7.05 9.80
CA SER A 267 18.17 7.52 11.18
C SER A 267 17.21 6.74 12.08
N PHE A 268 16.06 6.31 11.56
CA PHE A 268 15.13 5.45 12.29
C PHE A 268 15.67 4.01 12.40
N GLY A 269 16.15 3.44 11.30
CA GLY A 269 16.72 2.10 11.26
C GLY A 269 17.95 1.95 12.18
N ASN A 270 18.79 2.97 12.24
CA ASN A 270 19.95 3.04 13.15
C ASN A 270 19.56 3.42 14.59
N GLN A 271 18.27 3.53 14.89
CA GLN A 271 17.76 3.88 16.21
C GLN A 271 18.29 5.24 16.72
N GLN A 272 18.36 6.22 15.83
CA GLN A 272 18.72 7.60 16.12
C GLN A 272 17.51 8.54 16.14
N SER A 273 16.43 8.19 15.40
CA SER A 273 15.15 8.90 15.40
C SER A 273 14.07 8.09 16.08
N ALA A 274 13.31 8.73 16.96
CA ALA A 274 12.22 8.07 17.68
C ALA A 274 10.96 7.90 16.84
N MET A 275 10.68 8.83 15.94
CA MET A 275 9.54 8.78 15.02
C MET A 275 9.94 9.22 13.61
N VAL A 276 9.27 8.61 12.60
CA VAL A 276 9.36 8.99 11.18
C VAL A 276 8.00 8.83 10.50
N TYR A 277 7.77 9.60 9.43
CA TYR A 277 6.64 9.39 8.53
C TYR A 277 7.06 8.45 7.41
N LYS A 278 6.38 7.31 7.27
CA LYS A 278 6.65 6.33 6.22
C LYS A 278 5.35 5.64 5.79
N TRP A 279 5.40 5.07 4.59
CA TRP A 279 4.31 4.27 4.02
C TRP A 279 4.39 2.81 4.51
N GLY A 280 3.34 2.03 4.27
CA GLY A 280 3.24 0.66 4.79
C GLY A 280 4.42 -0.24 4.41
N TRP A 281 4.94 -0.13 3.17
CA TRP A 281 6.10 -0.89 2.68
C TRP A 281 7.34 -0.78 3.59
N PHE A 282 7.45 0.29 4.37
CA PHE A 282 8.57 0.48 5.30
C PHE A 282 8.68 -0.62 6.37
N ALA A 283 7.55 -1.26 6.72
CA ALA A 283 7.56 -2.42 7.63
C ALA A 283 8.42 -3.57 7.09
N ASN A 284 8.37 -3.82 5.78
CA ASN A 284 9.21 -4.84 5.14
C ASN A 284 10.68 -4.43 5.08
N GLU A 285 10.95 -3.15 4.85
CA GLU A 285 12.31 -2.62 4.90
C GLU A 285 12.93 -2.75 6.30
N LEU A 286 12.17 -2.43 7.34
CA LEU A 286 12.60 -2.63 8.73
C LEU A 286 12.90 -4.10 9.00
N LYS A 287 12.01 -5.01 8.60
CA LYS A 287 12.18 -6.44 8.79
C LYS A 287 13.45 -6.99 8.12
N THR A 288 13.80 -6.48 6.93
CA THR A 288 14.92 -7.00 6.13
C THR A 288 16.25 -6.33 6.44
N LYS A 289 16.26 -5.00 6.60
CA LYS A 289 17.49 -4.21 6.79
C LYS A 289 17.78 -3.86 8.25
N TYR A 290 16.74 -3.76 9.08
CA TYR A 290 16.86 -3.30 10.47
C TYR A 290 16.07 -4.20 11.44
N PRO A 291 16.33 -5.52 11.49
CA PRO A 291 15.52 -6.50 12.22
C PRO A 291 15.49 -6.28 13.74
N ASP A 292 16.46 -5.54 14.29
CA ASP A 292 16.56 -5.23 15.72
C ASP A 292 15.68 -4.03 16.15
N VAL A 293 15.03 -3.36 15.20
CA VAL A 293 14.15 -2.22 15.49
C VAL A 293 12.77 -2.72 15.90
N GLU A 294 12.46 -2.59 17.18
CA GLU A 294 11.11 -2.79 17.70
C GLU A 294 10.28 -1.54 17.47
N TYR A 295 9.31 -1.60 16.55
CA TYR A 295 8.49 -0.46 16.19
C TYR A 295 7.02 -0.65 16.47
N GLY A 296 6.30 0.46 16.57
CA GLY A 296 4.86 0.54 16.47
C GLY A 296 4.47 1.52 15.37
N VAL A 297 3.19 1.51 15.02
CA VAL A 297 2.65 2.37 13.95
C VAL A 297 1.38 3.03 14.46
N PHE A 298 1.20 4.30 14.12
CA PHE A 298 -0.07 4.99 14.32
C PHE A 298 -0.41 5.89 13.11
N ALA A 299 -1.67 6.24 13.00
CA ALA A 299 -2.15 7.11 11.93
C ALA A 299 -1.49 8.47 11.98
N THR A 300 -1.21 9.09 10.82
CA THR A 300 -0.84 10.51 10.77
C THR A 300 -1.81 11.33 11.61
N PRO A 301 -1.32 12.16 12.57
CA PRO A 301 -2.18 13.06 13.32
C PRO A 301 -2.92 14.03 12.40
N THR A 302 -3.97 14.66 12.89
CA THR A 302 -4.75 15.67 12.18
C THR A 302 -4.63 17.04 12.85
N PHE A 303 -5.02 18.13 12.16
CA PHE A 303 -4.96 19.47 12.74
C PHE A 303 -6.03 19.71 13.84
N SER A 304 -7.09 18.93 13.84
CA SER A 304 -8.11 18.94 14.89
C SER A 304 -8.54 17.51 15.24
N LYS A 305 -9.31 17.35 16.31
CA LYS A 305 -9.93 16.05 16.66
C LYS A 305 -11.13 15.69 15.78
N ASP A 306 -11.59 16.65 14.99
CA ASP A 306 -12.65 16.42 14.03
C ASP A 306 -12.11 15.65 12.82
N GLN A 307 -13.01 14.96 12.13
CA GLN A 307 -12.63 14.22 10.93
C GLN A 307 -12.16 15.20 9.85
N PRO A 308 -10.95 15.04 9.29
CA PRO A 308 -10.43 15.90 8.25
C PRO A 308 -11.18 15.67 6.92
N PHE A 309 -10.94 16.52 5.93
CA PHE A 309 -11.40 16.30 4.56
C PHE A 309 -10.89 14.94 4.04
N ALA A 310 -9.58 14.71 4.12
CA ALA A 310 -8.97 13.40 4.00
C ALA A 310 -7.77 13.29 4.95
N TYR A 311 -7.39 12.07 5.33
CA TYR A 311 -6.23 11.86 6.21
C TYR A 311 -4.91 11.97 5.48
N ASP A 312 -4.85 11.50 4.24
CA ASP A 312 -3.64 11.47 3.42
C ASP A 312 -4.02 11.09 1.98
N ARG A 313 -3.03 11.02 1.09
CA ARG A 313 -3.19 10.32 -0.18
C ARG A 313 -2.97 8.82 -0.02
N TYR A 314 -3.46 8.04 -0.95
CA TYR A 314 -2.99 6.67 -1.15
C TYR A 314 -2.29 6.53 -2.50
N ASN A 315 -1.56 5.46 -2.66
CA ASN A 315 -1.00 4.99 -3.91
C ASN A 315 -1.41 3.54 -4.13
N GLY A 316 -1.76 3.19 -5.35
CA GLY A 316 -1.98 1.82 -5.73
C GLY A 316 -0.67 1.11 -6.01
N GLU A 317 -0.61 -0.15 -5.63
CA GLU A 317 0.61 -0.95 -5.67
C GLU A 317 0.36 -2.30 -6.33
N SER A 318 1.41 -2.84 -6.96
CA SER A 318 1.43 -4.22 -7.48
C SER A 318 0.33 -4.52 -8.50
N THR A 319 0.12 -3.61 -9.42
CA THR A 319 -0.91 -3.66 -10.45
C THR A 319 -0.51 -4.60 -11.58
N PRO A 320 -1.27 -5.67 -11.89
CA PRO A 320 -0.96 -6.54 -13.00
C PRO A 320 -1.42 -5.97 -14.34
N GLY A 321 -0.59 -6.07 -15.36
CA GLY A 321 -0.91 -5.73 -16.74
C GLY A 321 -0.65 -6.89 -17.69
N ILE A 322 -1.36 -6.92 -18.83
CA ILE A 322 -1.21 -7.94 -19.89
C ILE A 322 -0.41 -7.36 -21.04
N ASN A 323 0.65 -8.05 -21.45
CA ASN A 323 1.50 -7.63 -22.57
C ASN A 323 0.83 -7.94 -23.91
N LYS A 324 0.38 -6.90 -24.62
CA LYS A 324 -0.30 -7.04 -25.93
C LYS A 324 0.60 -7.59 -27.05
N ASN A 325 1.94 -7.59 -26.88
CA ASN A 325 2.90 -8.05 -27.90
C ASN A 325 3.18 -9.56 -27.83
N GLN A 326 2.59 -10.27 -26.88
CA GLN A 326 2.66 -11.72 -26.80
C GLN A 326 1.76 -12.40 -27.84
N SER A 327 1.97 -13.71 -28.10
CA SER A 327 1.09 -14.48 -28.98
C SER A 327 -0.35 -14.48 -28.46
N GLU A 328 -1.31 -14.72 -29.34
CA GLU A 328 -2.73 -14.75 -28.96
C GLU A 328 -3.00 -15.80 -27.88
N GLU A 329 -2.37 -16.97 -27.99
CA GLU A 329 -2.50 -18.03 -26.99
C GLU A 329 -1.94 -17.61 -25.63
N GLN A 330 -0.76 -17.00 -25.61
CA GLN A 330 -0.16 -16.53 -24.36
C GLN A 330 -0.98 -15.42 -23.72
N ARG A 331 -1.53 -14.49 -24.49
CA ARG A 331 -2.42 -13.44 -23.97
C ARG A 331 -3.71 -14.00 -23.39
N LYS A 332 -4.34 -14.99 -24.06
CA LYS A 332 -5.53 -15.66 -23.53
C LYS A 332 -5.25 -16.37 -22.20
N VAL A 333 -4.12 -17.06 -22.09
CA VAL A 333 -3.70 -17.69 -20.82
C VAL A 333 -3.38 -16.64 -19.76
N ALA A 334 -2.75 -15.53 -20.14
CA ALA A 334 -2.48 -14.42 -19.24
C ALA A 334 -3.77 -13.77 -18.70
N GLN A 335 -4.78 -13.57 -19.55
CA GLN A 335 -6.12 -13.08 -19.16
C GLN A 335 -6.82 -14.07 -18.23
N ASP A 336 -6.72 -15.36 -18.49
CA ASP A 336 -7.33 -16.39 -17.65
C ASP A 336 -6.66 -16.45 -16.27
N PHE A 337 -5.32 -16.43 -16.21
CA PHE A 337 -4.59 -16.38 -14.95
C PHE A 337 -4.85 -15.07 -14.18
N LEU A 338 -4.94 -13.93 -14.87
CA LEU A 338 -5.34 -12.67 -14.25
C LEU A 338 -6.71 -12.75 -13.61
N LYS A 339 -7.68 -13.36 -14.30
CA LYS A 339 -9.03 -13.56 -13.76
C LYS A 339 -9.02 -14.45 -12.52
N TYR A 340 -8.21 -15.51 -12.52
CA TYR A 340 -7.98 -16.35 -11.34
C TYR A 340 -7.36 -15.55 -10.19
N LEU A 341 -6.36 -14.70 -10.47
CA LEU A 341 -5.73 -13.81 -9.50
C LEU A 341 -6.76 -12.88 -8.84
N LEU A 342 -7.55 -12.20 -9.66
CA LEU A 342 -8.53 -11.22 -9.20
C LEU A 342 -9.72 -11.87 -8.48
N ALA A 343 -10.12 -13.09 -8.85
CA ALA A 343 -11.18 -13.83 -8.18
C ALA A 343 -10.75 -14.42 -6.82
N ASN A 344 -9.43 -14.55 -6.56
CA ASN A 344 -8.89 -15.27 -5.42
C ASN A 344 -8.76 -14.40 -4.17
N ASP A 345 -9.65 -14.59 -3.20
CA ASP A 345 -9.64 -13.85 -1.92
C ASP A 345 -8.39 -14.17 -1.08
N GLN A 346 -7.93 -15.42 -1.09
CA GLN A 346 -6.74 -15.82 -0.34
C GLN A 346 -5.48 -15.11 -0.85
N TYR A 347 -5.32 -15.04 -2.18
CA TYR A 347 -4.22 -14.27 -2.78
C TYR A 347 -4.26 -12.79 -2.37
N SER A 348 -5.45 -12.17 -2.41
CA SER A 348 -5.61 -10.76 -2.03
C SER A 348 -5.18 -10.50 -0.57
N LEU A 349 -5.52 -11.41 0.36
CA LEU A 349 -5.10 -11.33 1.76
C LEU A 349 -3.60 -11.56 1.94
N GLU A 350 -3.03 -12.55 1.24
CA GLU A 350 -1.59 -12.84 1.32
C GLU A 350 -0.76 -11.69 0.74
N ALA A 351 -1.18 -11.13 -0.40
CA ALA A 351 -0.55 -9.96 -1.01
C ALA A 351 -0.61 -8.73 -0.10
N ALA A 352 -1.77 -8.45 0.50
CA ALA A 352 -1.93 -7.35 1.44
C ALA A 352 -0.93 -7.42 2.60
N LYS A 353 -0.77 -8.60 3.20
CA LYS A 353 0.18 -8.84 4.30
C LYS A 353 1.63 -8.81 3.85
N ALA A 354 1.94 -9.45 2.71
CA ALA A 354 3.30 -9.48 2.18
C ALA A 354 3.82 -8.09 1.80
N TYR A 355 2.92 -7.22 1.31
CA TYR A 355 3.27 -5.87 0.87
C TYR A 355 3.01 -4.80 1.95
N ALA A 356 2.53 -5.21 3.13
CA ALA A 356 2.10 -4.33 4.21
C ALA A 356 1.19 -3.18 3.70
N SER A 357 0.27 -3.52 2.80
CA SER A 357 -0.63 -2.59 2.08
C SER A 357 -2.06 -3.08 2.13
N TYR A 358 -3.04 -2.18 2.18
CA TYR A 358 -4.44 -2.54 2.35
C TYR A 358 -5.04 -3.10 1.05
N PRO A 359 -5.82 -4.20 1.07
CA PRO A 359 -6.36 -4.79 -0.15
C PRO A 359 -7.42 -3.90 -0.80
N THR A 360 -7.40 -3.79 -2.12
CA THR A 360 -8.45 -3.12 -2.89
C THR A 360 -9.69 -3.99 -3.04
N LYS A 361 -9.55 -5.31 -2.94
CA LYS A 361 -10.66 -6.26 -3.09
C LYS A 361 -11.66 -6.15 -1.94
N ASN A 362 -12.89 -5.74 -2.24
CA ASN A 362 -13.93 -5.41 -1.26
C ASN A 362 -14.30 -6.60 -0.34
N SER A 363 -14.34 -7.83 -0.90
CA SER A 363 -14.71 -9.05 -0.15
C SER A 363 -13.80 -9.35 1.04
N VAL A 364 -12.54 -8.90 1.01
CA VAL A 364 -11.55 -9.20 2.05
C VAL A 364 -11.22 -8.02 2.98
N GLN A 365 -11.72 -6.82 2.69
CA GLN A 365 -11.39 -5.61 3.47
C GLN A 365 -11.77 -5.69 4.95
N GLU A 366 -12.80 -6.47 5.29
CA GLU A 366 -13.23 -6.67 6.68
C GLU A 366 -12.64 -7.93 7.35
N ASP A 367 -11.70 -8.61 6.69
CA ASP A 367 -11.09 -9.81 7.25
C ASP A 367 -10.38 -9.52 8.57
N LYS A 368 -10.61 -10.39 9.57
CA LYS A 368 -10.06 -10.19 10.93
C LYS A 368 -8.53 -10.22 10.96
N SER A 369 -7.90 -10.92 10.03
CA SER A 369 -6.44 -11.01 9.98
C SER A 369 -5.77 -9.68 9.61
N LEU A 370 -6.45 -8.79 8.87
CA LEU A 370 -5.97 -7.44 8.58
C LEU A 370 -5.96 -6.57 9.84
N LYS A 371 -6.95 -6.77 10.74
CA LYS A 371 -7.08 -6.01 11.99
C LYS A 371 -6.01 -6.37 13.03
N SER A 372 -5.36 -7.51 12.89
CA SER A 372 -4.26 -7.96 13.76
C SER A 372 -2.87 -7.55 13.25
N ASP A 373 -2.76 -7.11 12.01
CA ASP A 373 -1.51 -6.59 11.46
C ASP A 373 -1.25 -5.16 11.96
N PRO A 374 -0.04 -4.84 12.47
CA PRO A 374 0.25 -3.55 13.07
C PRO A 374 0.15 -2.36 12.11
N VAL A 375 0.38 -2.56 10.81
CA VAL A 375 0.26 -1.52 9.78
C VAL A 375 -1.15 -1.45 9.23
N LEU A 376 -1.72 -2.60 8.83
CA LEU A 376 -3.03 -2.65 8.18
C LEU A 376 -4.17 -2.24 9.12
N SER A 377 -4.05 -2.56 10.41
CA SER A 377 -5.01 -2.11 11.44
C SER A 377 -5.10 -0.58 11.57
N VAL A 378 -4.02 0.12 11.26
CA VAL A 378 -3.94 1.59 11.28
C VAL A 378 -4.50 2.20 9.99
N ILE A 379 -4.35 1.54 8.85
CA ILE A 379 -4.85 2.00 7.55
C ILE A 379 -6.37 1.81 7.44
N ALA A 380 -6.88 0.65 7.83
CA ALA A 380 -8.27 0.23 7.66
C ALA A 380 -9.33 1.28 8.05
N PRO A 381 -9.27 1.94 9.22
CA PRO A 381 -10.28 2.92 9.64
C PRO A 381 -10.33 4.19 8.76
N ARG A 382 -9.26 4.46 7.99
CA ARG A 382 -9.07 5.68 7.21
C ARG A 382 -9.30 5.50 5.72
N ILE A 383 -9.42 4.26 5.24
CA ILE A 383 -9.39 3.93 3.81
C ILE A 383 -10.39 4.74 2.97
N LYS A 384 -11.59 4.99 3.50
CA LYS A 384 -12.63 5.77 2.82
C LYS A 384 -12.39 7.29 2.82
N LYS A 385 -11.33 7.74 3.48
CA LYS A 385 -10.89 9.14 3.62
C LYS A 385 -9.43 9.31 3.19
N LEU A 386 -9.01 8.51 2.22
CA LEU A 386 -7.77 8.69 1.49
C LEU A 386 -8.09 9.17 0.08
N ILE A 387 -7.23 10.01 -0.49
CA ILE A 387 -7.39 10.54 -1.85
C ILE A 387 -6.32 9.93 -2.75
N TRP A 388 -6.71 9.54 -3.94
CA TRP A 388 -5.77 9.25 -4.99
C TRP A 388 -5.88 10.29 -6.12
N PRO A 389 -4.85 11.13 -6.30
CA PRO A 389 -4.87 12.15 -7.36
C PRO A 389 -4.68 11.58 -8.76
N GLY A 390 -4.45 10.28 -8.90
CA GLY A 390 -4.02 9.64 -10.14
C GLY A 390 -2.50 9.54 -10.26
N PRO A 391 -1.98 8.98 -11.35
CA PRO A 391 -0.54 8.82 -11.61
C PRO A 391 0.09 10.17 -12.02
N PHE A 392 0.12 11.12 -11.10
CA PHE A 392 0.59 12.48 -11.38
C PHE A 392 2.10 12.53 -11.70
N PRO A 393 2.52 13.51 -12.52
CA PRO A 393 3.91 13.67 -12.90
C PRO A 393 4.86 13.88 -11.72
N ALA A 394 6.05 13.30 -11.79
CA ALA A 394 7.06 13.32 -10.73
C ALA A 394 7.47 14.74 -10.27
N THR A 395 7.27 15.76 -11.11
CA THR A 395 7.56 17.15 -10.76
C THR A 395 6.78 17.63 -9.54
N MET A 396 5.57 17.07 -9.29
CA MET A 396 4.77 17.40 -8.10
C MET A 396 5.48 17.03 -6.78
N GLU A 397 6.33 16.01 -6.80
CA GLU A 397 7.12 15.60 -5.65
C GLU A 397 8.52 16.22 -5.66
N THR A 398 9.20 16.21 -6.80
CA THR A 398 10.60 16.68 -6.91
C THR A 398 10.71 18.17 -6.71
N SER A 399 9.79 18.97 -7.30
CA SER A 399 9.79 20.44 -7.10
C SER A 399 9.37 20.82 -5.69
N ALA A 400 8.42 20.10 -5.09
CA ALA A 400 8.03 20.32 -3.70
C ALA A 400 9.18 20.03 -2.73
N LYS A 401 9.89 18.90 -2.91
CA LYS A 401 11.08 18.55 -2.14
C LYS A 401 12.14 19.64 -2.23
N LYS A 402 12.41 20.10 -3.46
CA LYS A 402 13.37 21.17 -3.69
C LYS A 402 12.99 22.46 -2.97
N ALA A 403 11.71 22.86 -2.95
CA ALA A 403 11.28 24.04 -2.21
C ALA A 403 11.56 23.93 -0.71
N ALA A 404 11.29 22.77 -0.10
CA ALA A 404 11.64 22.54 1.30
C ALA A 404 13.15 22.60 1.55
N GLU A 405 13.96 22.05 0.66
CA GLU A 405 15.42 22.10 0.73
C GLU A 405 15.93 23.55 0.59
N GLU A 406 15.37 24.35 -0.31
CA GLU A 406 15.74 25.77 -0.49
C GLU A 406 15.47 26.58 0.78
N VAL A 407 14.35 26.33 1.46
CA VAL A 407 14.05 26.98 2.75
C VAL A 407 15.02 26.54 3.84
N LEU A 408 15.21 25.22 4.01
CA LEU A 408 16.01 24.67 5.11
C LEU A 408 17.51 24.90 4.97
N TYR A 409 18.06 24.75 3.75
CA TYR A 409 19.51 24.78 3.54
C TYR A 409 20.01 26.12 3.01
N ASN A 410 19.21 26.80 2.19
CA ASN A 410 19.64 27.99 1.49
C ASN A 410 19.05 29.30 2.07
N GLY A 411 18.14 29.18 3.06
CA GLY A 411 17.50 30.33 3.70
C GLY A 411 16.59 31.10 2.74
N VAL A 412 16.09 30.48 1.69
CA VAL A 412 15.11 31.11 0.79
C VAL A 412 13.80 31.28 1.56
N ASP A 413 13.19 32.45 1.44
CA ASP A 413 11.91 32.70 2.08
C ASP A 413 10.80 31.80 1.51
N LEU A 414 9.77 31.51 2.32
CA LEU A 414 8.71 30.58 1.99
C LEU A 414 7.96 30.95 0.70
N ASP A 415 7.63 32.24 0.53
CA ASP A 415 6.87 32.69 -0.64
C ASP A 415 7.68 32.48 -1.93
N SER A 416 8.95 32.87 -1.92
CA SER A 416 9.85 32.64 -3.06
C SER A 416 10.04 31.16 -3.37
N ALA A 417 10.19 30.30 -2.36
CA ALA A 417 10.36 28.86 -2.55
C ALA A 417 9.12 28.23 -3.17
N LEU A 418 7.91 28.58 -2.67
CA LEU A 418 6.66 28.08 -3.22
C LEU A 418 6.42 28.55 -4.65
N GLU A 419 6.68 29.84 -4.92
CA GLU A 419 6.53 30.40 -6.26
C GLU A 419 7.48 29.77 -7.28
N ASN A 420 8.73 29.53 -6.89
CA ASN A 420 9.72 28.83 -7.74
C ASN A 420 9.28 27.40 -8.07
N ALA A 421 8.80 26.65 -7.07
CA ALA A 421 8.32 25.30 -7.25
C ALA A 421 7.05 25.26 -8.12
N GLN A 422 6.07 26.14 -7.88
CA GLN A 422 4.86 26.27 -8.70
C GLN A 422 5.21 26.49 -10.17
N ARG A 423 6.08 27.46 -10.45
CA ARG A 423 6.53 27.76 -11.82
C ARG A 423 7.27 26.56 -12.47
N GLN A 424 8.04 25.80 -11.68
CA GLN A 424 8.69 24.59 -12.21
C GLN A 424 7.68 23.50 -12.55
N MET A 425 6.76 23.21 -11.63
CA MET A 425 5.67 22.24 -11.85
C MET A 425 4.86 22.60 -13.11
N GLU A 426 4.44 23.86 -13.24
CA GLU A 426 3.70 24.33 -14.42
C GLU A 426 4.48 24.19 -15.73
N ARG A 427 5.80 24.43 -15.71
CA ARG A 427 6.65 24.22 -16.90
C ARG A 427 6.70 22.75 -17.31
N ASP A 428 6.93 21.86 -16.33
CA ASP A 428 7.11 20.45 -16.58
C ASP A 428 5.80 19.79 -17.03
N MET A 429 4.67 20.29 -16.51
CA MET A 429 3.35 19.76 -16.83
C MET A 429 2.77 20.22 -18.17
N ARG A 430 3.33 21.24 -18.83
CA ARG A 430 2.76 21.79 -20.08
C ARG A 430 2.54 20.76 -21.19
N ASN A 431 3.36 19.73 -21.24
CA ASN A 431 3.30 18.68 -22.26
C ASN A 431 2.84 17.34 -21.71
N GLU A 432 2.33 17.32 -20.48
CA GLU A 432 1.77 16.14 -19.85
C GLU A 432 0.28 16.01 -20.19
N SER A 433 -0.15 14.80 -20.53
CA SER A 433 -1.58 14.50 -20.76
C SER A 433 -2.31 14.10 -19.46
N PHE A 434 -1.74 14.44 -18.30
CA PHE A 434 -2.29 14.12 -16.99
C PHE A 434 -3.52 14.99 -16.67
N LYS A 435 -4.51 14.37 -16.04
CA LYS A 435 -5.62 15.05 -15.39
C LYS A 435 -5.86 14.41 -14.01
N SER A 436 -5.88 15.25 -12.99
CA SER A 436 -6.12 14.82 -11.61
C SER A 436 -7.55 14.26 -11.44
N LEU A 437 -7.63 13.26 -10.57
CA LEU A 437 -8.86 12.58 -10.18
C LEU A 437 -9.45 13.14 -8.87
N GLU A 438 -8.80 14.14 -8.30
CA GLU A 438 -9.16 14.70 -6.98
C GLU A 438 -10.61 15.24 -6.93
N SER A 439 -11.14 15.72 -8.05
CA SER A 439 -12.52 16.22 -8.13
C SER A 439 -13.58 15.16 -7.80
N ALA A 440 -13.26 13.88 -7.92
CA ALA A 440 -14.16 12.79 -7.54
C ALA A 440 -14.35 12.64 -6.02
N TYR A 441 -13.54 13.32 -5.21
CA TYR A 441 -13.57 13.25 -3.74
C TYR A 441 -14.20 14.49 -3.07
N GLN A 442 -14.60 15.51 -3.85
CA GLN A 442 -15.22 16.76 -3.36
C GLN A 442 -16.72 16.64 -3.04
#